data_368e357bb8d6dfa2fd362103b50c4d1e
#
_entry.id   368e357bb8d6dfa2fd362103b50c4d1e
#
_cell.length_a   1.000
_cell.length_b   1.000
_cell.length_c   1.000
_cell.angle_alpha   90.00
_cell.angle_beta   90.00
_cell.angle_gamma   90.00
#
_symmetry.space_group_name_H-M   'P 1'
#
loop_
_entity.id
_entity.type
_entity.pdbx_description
1 polymer ?
#
loop_
_entity_poly.entity_id
_entity_poly.type
_entity_poly.pdbx_seq_one_letter_code
_entity_poly.pdbx_strand_id
1 'polypeptide(L)'
;LKFINLTRRTEIGANSYYLEAAGQRLVLDSGMHPKLEGDEALPNFHALGNRQLDAIVLSHAHLDHSGTLPLLMQRQPGARIFMTEATAEIASALLHNSVNVMTRQREELGLVMYPLFTHRQTDRATDQWRSCPLCQPFTLGGERARRESEEGFTVEFVDAGHVLGAAGVILRAEGRTLFYSGDVNFDDQTVTAAAVFPESGVDVLIIETTRGDSPMPEGFTRAGEERRLAEAIDCAFQAGGCVLMPVFALGKTQEALGMIYKFRREKLLGEFPVYIGGLSVKISEVYDRRALTTRRLLPRLQ
;
A
#
# COMPACT_ATOMS: atom_id res chain seq x y z
N LEU A 1 4.32 -3.50 -26.02
CA LEU A 1 3.88 -3.64 -24.63
C LEU A 1 2.87 -4.79 -24.49
N LYS A 2 3.15 -5.77 -23.63
CA LYS A 2 2.25 -6.87 -23.28
C LYS A 2 1.81 -6.71 -21.82
N PHE A 3 0.51 -6.92 -21.57
CA PHE A 3 -0.11 -6.86 -20.25
C PHE A 3 -0.85 -8.17 -19.96
N ILE A 4 -0.70 -8.71 -18.75
CA ILE A 4 -1.48 -9.86 -18.26
C ILE A 4 -1.96 -9.51 -16.85
N ASN A 5 -3.28 -9.48 -16.64
CA ASN A 5 -3.86 -9.42 -15.31
C ASN A 5 -3.71 -10.78 -14.63
N LEU A 6 -2.99 -10.84 -13.53
CA LEU A 6 -2.81 -12.02 -12.70
C LEU A 6 -3.84 -12.12 -11.57
N THR A 7 -4.64 -11.08 -11.34
CA THR A 7 -5.75 -11.10 -10.39
C THR A 7 -6.81 -12.08 -10.87
N ARG A 8 -7.23 -13.01 -10.03
CA ARG A 8 -8.13 -14.10 -10.44
C ARG A 8 -9.58 -13.66 -10.57
N ARG A 9 -9.98 -12.59 -9.88
CA ARG A 9 -11.39 -12.16 -9.75
C ARG A 9 -11.51 -10.66 -10.02
N THR A 10 -12.70 -10.21 -10.40
CA THR A 10 -13.05 -8.80 -10.61
C THR A 10 -13.59 -8.16 -9.33
N GLU A 11 -12.83 -8.23 -8.25
CA GLU A 11 -13.14 -7.68 -6.92
C GLU A 11 -11.87 -7.22 -6.24
N ILE A 12 -11.96 -6.55 -5.08
CA ILE A 12 -10.80 -6.28 -4.24
C ILE A 12 -10.15 -7.60 -3.87
N GLY A 13 -8.89 -7.81 -4.27
CA GLY A 13 -8.28 -9.11 -4.15
C GLY A 13 -6.76 -9.06 -4.24
N ALA A 14 -6.19 -10.14 -4.70
CA ALA A 14 -4.75 -10.30 -4.86
C ALA A 14 -4.25 -9.51 -6.08
N ASN A 15 -4.03 -8.20 -5.92
CA ASN A 15 -3.56 -7.33 -7.01
C ASN A 15 -2.18 -7.78 -7.51
N SER A 16 -2.10 -8.07 -8.81
CA SER A 16 -0.84 -8.45 -9.46
C SER A 16 -0.97 -8.35 -10.97
N TYR A 17 -0.04 -7.64 -11.62
CA TYR A 17 -0.12 -7.32 -13.04
C TYR A 17 1.24 -7.53 -13.70
N TYR A 18 1.30 -8.41 -14.71
CA TYR A 18 2.50 -8.65 -15.49
C TYR A 18 2.58 -7.72 -16.69
N LEU A 19 3.77 -7.18 -16.92
CA LEU A 19 4.12 -6.31 -18.03
C LEU A 19 5.40 -6.80 -18.72
N GLU A 20 5.40 -6.71 -20.07
CA GLU A 20 6.57 -7.02 -20.89
C GLU A 20 6.69 -5.96 -22.00
N ALA A 21 7.82 -5.30 -22.07
CA ALA A 21 8.20 -4.36 -23.13
C ALA A 21 9.73 -4.24 -23.21
N ALA A 22 10.25 -3.86 -24.36
CA ALA A 22 11.69 -3.65 -24.60
C ALA A 22 12.57 -4.82 -24.13
N GLY A 23 12.10 -6.06 -24.26
CA GLY A 23 12.80 -7.27 -23.84
C GLY A 23 12.85 -7.49 -22.32
N GLN A 24 12.24 -6.63 -21.52
CA GLN A 24 12.19 -6.72 -20.05
C GLN A 24 10.80 -7.10 -19.55
N ARG A 25 10.75 -7.75 -18.37
CA ARG A 25 9.54 -8.30 -17.76
C ARG A 25 9.46 -7.89 -16.30
N LEU A 26 8.32 -7.34 -15.92
CA LEU A 26 8.07 -6.98 -14.52
C LEU A 26 6.67 -7.36 -14.06
N VAL A 27 6.49 -7.42 -12.75
CA VAL A 27 5.19 -7.53 -12.11
C VAL A 27 4.97 -6.30 -11.24
N LEU A 28 3.80 -5.68 -11.39
CA LEU A 28 3.30 -4.67 -10.47
C LEU A 28 2.47 -5.36 -9.40
N ASP A 29 2.85 -5.18 -8.16
CA ASP A 29 2.26 -5.75 -6.96
C ASP A 29 2.23 -7.30 -6.92
N SER A 30 2.13 -7.83 -5.72
CA SER A 30 2.02 -9.27 -5.43
C SER A 30 1.14 -9.45 -4.21
N GLY A 31 -0.16 -9.25 -4.42
CA GLY A 31 -1.16 -9.18 -3.37
C GLY A 31 -1.62 -10.55 -2.87
N MET A 32 -2.29 -10.52 -1.71
CA MET A 32 -3.03 -11.66 -1.15
C MET A 32 -4.49 -11.27 -1.02
N HIS A 33 -5.40 -12.14 -1.43
CA HIS A 33 -6.83 -11.87 -1.33
C HIS A 33 -7.27 -11.79 0.15
N PRO A 34 -7.98 -10.72 0.56
CA PRO A 34 -8.27 -10.46 1.97
C PRO A 34 -9.31 -11.41 2.60
N LYS A 35 -10.10 -12.11 1.78
CA LYS A 35 -11.22 -12.96 2.24
C LYS A 35 -11.06 -14.42 1.87
N LEU A 36 -10.12 -14.76 1.00
CA LEU A 36 -9.90 -16.13 0.55
C LEU A 36 -8.69 -16.73 1.26
N GLU A 37 -8.59 -18.06 1.20
CA GLU A 37 -7.56 -18.83 1.92
C GLU A 37 -6.81 -19.77 0.96
N GLY A 38 -5.61 -20.17 1.39
CA GLY A 38 -4.78 -21.10 0.63
C GLY A 38 -4.44 -20.58 -0.78
N ASP A 39 -4.51 -21.46 -1.77
CA ASP A 39 -4.19 -21.13 -3.16
C ASP A 39 -5.17 -20.15 -3.81
N GLU A 40 -6.40 -20.06 -3.31
CA GLU A 40 -7.39 -19.10 -3.82
C GLU A 40 -7.06 -17.66 -3.44
N ALA A 41 -6.32 -17.47 -2.35
CA ALA A 41 -5.85 -16.16 -1.92
C ALA A 41 -4.70 -15.61 -2.79
N LEU A 42 -4.09 -16.44 -3.65
CA LEU A 42 -2.92 -16.07 -4.45
C LEU A 42 -3.32 -15.52 -5.82
N PRO A 43 -2.51 -14.63 -6.40
CA PRO A 43 -2.58 -14.31 -7.83
C PRO A 43 -2.40 -15.56 -8.69
N ASN A 44 -2.85 -15.51 -9.92
CA ASN A 44 -2.64 -16.59 -10.89
C ASN A 44 -1.20 -16.61 -11.42
N PHE A 45 -0.25 -16.97 -10.57
CA PHE A 45 1.16 -17.06 -10.96
C PHE A 45 1.44 -18.14 -12.04
N HIS A 46 0.53 -19.09 -12.26
CA HIS A 46 0.66 -20.05 -13.37
C HIS A 46 0.60 -19.36 -14.73
N ALA A 47 -0.07 -18.22 -14.85
CA ALA A 47 -0.08 -17.44 -16.08
C ALA A 47 1.29 -16.86 -16.47
N LEU A 48 2.25 -16.80 -15.55
CA LEU A 48 3.63 -16.44 -15.84
C LEU A 48 4.35 -17.55 -16.63
N GLY A 49 3.95 -18.83 -16.48
CA GLY A 49 4.63 -19.97 -17.09
C GLY A 49 6.11 -20.01 -16.67
N ASN A 50 7.01 -20.19 -17.65
CA ASN A 50 8.46 -20.22 -17.43
C ASN A 50 9.15 -18.85 -17.59
N ARG A 51 8.37 -17.75 -17.63
CA ARG A 51 8.94 -16.41 -17.78
C ARG A 51 9.71 -16.02 -16.52
N GLN A 52 10.94 -15.58 -16.71
CA GLN A 52 11.74 -14.98 -15.65
C GLN A 52 11.45 -13.49 -15.62
N LEU A 53 11.28 -12.95 -14.41
CA LEU A 53 11.05 -11.53 -14.19
C LEU A 53 12.39 -10.81 -13.97
N ASP A 54 12.53 -9.63 -14.55
CA ASP A 54 13.63 -8.72 -14.26
C ASP A 54 13.37 -7.92 -12.98
N ALA A 55 12.09 -7.61 -12.71
CA ALA A 55 11.71 -6.82 -11.55
C ALA A 55 10.29 -7.14 -11.02
N ILE A 56 10.09 -6.79 -9.74
CA ILE A 56 8.81 -6.63 -9.08
C ILE A 56 8.75 -5.20 -8.57
N VAL A 57 7.68 -4.48 -8.83
CA VAL A 57 7.49 -3.08 -8.41
C VAL A 57 6.27 -3.04 -7.50
N LEU A 58 6.47 -2.67 -6.23
CA LEU A 58 5.41 -2.61 -5.22
C LEU A 58 4.91 -1.19 -5.06
N SER A 59 3.61 -0.99 -5.26
CA SER A 59 2.95 0.31 -5.11
C SER A 59 2.86 0.74 -3.64
N HIS A 60 2.41 -0.15 -2.76
CA HIS A 60 2.30 0.13 -1.33
C HIS A 60 2.22 -1.16 -0.49
N ALA A 61 2.13 -1.01 0.83
CA ALA A 61 2.35 -2.10 1.77
C ALA A 61 1.11 -2.93 2.13
N HIS A 62 -0.13 -2.54 1.78
CA HIS A 62 -1.31 -3.35 2.10
C HIS A 62 -1.18 -4.78 1.56
N LEU A 63 -1.73 -5.76 2.29
CA LEU A 63 -1.52 -7.18 1.97
C LEU A 63 -2.16 -7.62 0.66
N ASP A 64 -3.21 -6.97 0.20
CA ASP A 64 -3.81 -7.19 -1.11
C ASP A 64 -2.94 -6.66 -2.28
N HIS A 65 -1.82 -5.99 -1.97
CA HIS A 65 -0.77 -5.58 -2.90
C HIS A 65 0.59 -6.23 -2.62
N SER A 66 0.90 -6.58 -1.37
CA SER A 66 2.22 -7.09 -0.94
C SER A 66 2.22 -8.53 -0.39
N GLY A 67 1.04 -9.06 -0.05
CA GLY A 67 0.90 -10.22 0.82
C GLY A 67 1.48 -11.53 0.30
N THR A 68 1.71 -11.67 -1.00
CA THR A 68 2.34 -12.87 -1.59
C THR A 68 3.76 -12.61 -2.10
N LEU A 69 4.34 -11.45 -1.81
CA LEU A 69 5.67 -11.08 -2.27
C LEU A 69 6.75 -12.13 -1.90
N PRO A 70 6.80 -12.71 -0.67
CA PRO A 70 7.77 -13.76 -0.35
C PRO A 70 7.61 -15.03 -1.21
N LEU A 71 6.38 -15.36 -1.64
CA LEU A 71 6.11 -16.50 -2.53
C LEU A 71 6.56 -16.23 -3.96
N LEU A 72 6.26 -15.05 -4.48
CA LEU A 72 6.67 -14.66 -5.82
C LEU A 72 8.20 -14.64 -5.93
N MET A 73 8.90 -14.14 -4.91
CA MET A 73 10.36 -14.13 -4.87
C MET A 73 10.97 -15.52 -4.89
N GLN A 74 10.38 -16.50 -4.20
CA GLN A 74 10.85 -17.88 -4.27
C GLN A 74 10.73 -18.47 -5.69
N ARG A 75 9.70 -18.06 -6.43
CA ARG A 75 9.50 -18.47 -7.83
C ARG A 75 10.36 -17.68 -8.81
N GLN A 76 10.79 -16.48 -8.43
CA GLN A 76 11.50 -15.50 -9.26
C GLN A 76 12.75 -14.98 -8.51
N PRO A 77 13.73 -15.85 -8.15
CA PRO A 77 14.85 -15.48 -7.28
C PRO A 77 15.81 -14.45 -7.91
N GLY A 78 15.74 -14.26 -9.23
CA GLY A 78 16.54 -13.29 -9.95
C GLY A 78 15.89 -11.90 -10.08
N ALA A 79 14.61 -11.76 -9.73
CA ALA A 79 13.89 -10.51 -9.85
C ALA A 79 14.33 -9.50 -8.78
N ARG A 80 14.60 -8.27 -9.17
CA ARG A 80 14.82 -7.15 -8.24
C ARG A 80 13.49 -6.59 -7.76
N ILE A 81 13.43 -6.09 -6.53
CA ILE A 81 12.19 -5.58 -5.96
C ILE A 81 12.36 -4.12 -5.60
N PHE A 82 11.47 -3.30 -6.16
CA PHE A 82 11.49 -1.86 -6.01
C PHE A 82 10.23 -1.37 -5.31
N MET A 83 10.40 -0.47 -4.34
CA MET A 83 9.32 0.20 -3.61
C MET A 83 9.86 1.48 -2.96
N THR A 84 8.99 2.28 -2.37
CA THR A 84 9.44 3.40 -1.54
C THR A 84 10.02 2.89 -0.21
N GLU A 85 10.84 3.69 0.43
CA GLU A 85 11.49 3.31 1.70
C GLU A 85 10.47 3.07 2.81
N ALA A 86 9.43 3.91 2.90
CA ALA A 86 8.37 3.72 3.89
C ALA A 86 7.53 2.46 3.61
N THR A 87 7.24 2.18 2.34
CA THR A 87 6.58 0.92 1.94
C THR A 87 7.40 -0.29 2.35
N ALA A 88 8.73 -0.26 2.21
CA ALA A 88 9.60 -1.36 2.60
C ALA A 88 9.51 -1.66 4.11
N GLU A 89 9.61 -0.63 4.97
CA GLU A 89 9.50 -0.82 6.42
C GLU A 89 8.13 -1.36 6.84
N ILE A 90 7.06 -0.79 6.28
CA ILE A 90 5.69 -1.17 6.62
C ILE A 90 5.38 -2.57 6.10
N ALA A 91 5.74 -2.90 4.85
CA ALA A 91 5.51 -4.21 4.26
C ALA A 91 6.24 -5.31 5.04
N SER A 92 7.47 -5.07 5.49
CA SER A 92 8.19 -6.01 6.36
C SER A 92 7.38 -6.31 7.64
N ALA A 93 6.91 -5.29 8.34
CA ALA A 93 6.10 -5.46 9.56
C ALA A 93 4.79 -6.21 9.29
N LEU A 94 4.09 -5.89 8.19
CA LEU A 94 2.84 -6.54 7.80
C LEU A 94 3.04 -8.00 7.41
N LEU A 95 4.08 -8.33 6.64
CA LEU A 95 4.37 -9.70 6.23
C LEU A 95 4.75 -10.58 7.41
N HIS A 96 5.55 -10.08 8.35
CA HIS A 96 5.83 -10.81 9.59
C HIS A 96 4.58 -11.04 10.44
N ASN A 97 3.70 -10.05 10.52
CA ASN A 97 2.41 -10.22 11.19
C ASN A 97 1.51 -11.23 10.45
N SER A 98 1.52 -11.23 9.13
CA SER A 98 0.77 -12.18 8.30
C SER A 98 1.20 -13.64 8.58
N VAL A 99 2.50 -13.90 8.79
CA VAL A 99 2.99 -15.23 9.22
C VAL A 99 2.35 -15.65 10.54
N ASN A 100 2.30 -14.75 11.53
CA ASN A 100 1.68 -15.03 12.83
C ASN A 100 0.17 -15.31 12.70
N VAL A 101 -0.52 -14.52 11.89
CA VAL A 101 -1.96 -14.70 11.62
C VAL A 101 -2.21 -16.05 10.95
N MET A 102 -1.49 -16.38 9.88
CA MET A 102 -1.61 -17.65 9.17
C MET A 102 -1.26 -18.86 10.06
N THR A 103 -0.28 -18.72 10.95
CA THR A 103 0.07 -19.76 11.92
C THR A 103 -1.11 -20.04 12.87
N ARG A 104 -1.75 -18.98 13.37
CA ARG A 104 -2.94 -19.12 14.21
C ARG A 104 -4.12 -19.71 13.44
N GLN A 105 -4.37 -19.26 12.21
CA GLN A 105 -5.42 -19.80 11.35
C GLN A 105 -5.19 -21.29 11.05
N ARG A 106 -3.95 -21.74 10.91
CA ARG A 106 -3.62 -23.17 10.80
C ARG A 106 -4.11 -23.95 12.02
N GLU A 107 -3.89 -23.44 13.22
CA GLU A 107 -4.27 -24.08 14.47
C GLU A 107 -5.80 -24.04 14.68
N GLU A 108 -6.42 -22.89 14.45
CA GLU A 108 -7.86 -22.66 14.74
C GLU A 108 -8.77 -23.24 13.66
N LEU A 109 -8.38 -23.17 12.38
CA LEU A 109 -9.22 -23.55 11.23
C LEU A 109 -8.76 -24.84 10.54
N GLY A 110 -7.65 -25.44 10.98
CA GLY A 110 -7.13 -26.66 10.39
C GLY A 110 -6.52 -26.48 8.99
N LEU A 111 -6.10 -25.27 8.64
CA LEU A 111 -5.54 -24.95 7.32
C LEU A 111 -4.10 -25.46 7.18
N VAL A 112 -3.94 -26.72 6.81
CA VAL A 112 -2.64 -27.42 6.76
C VAL A 112 -1.59 -26.69 5.90
N MET A 113 -2.02 -25.99 4.85
CA MET A 113 -1.13 -25.23 3.95
C MET A 113 -0.56 -23.96 4.58
N TYR A 114 -1.07 -23.51 5.71
CA TYR A 114 -0.59 -22.31 6.39
C TYR A 114 0.54 -22.60 7.39
N PRO A 115 1.47 -21.67 7.61
CA PRO A 115 1.61 -20.40 6.89
C PRO A 115 2.16 -20.64 5.47
N LEU A 116 1.67 -19.86 4.50
CA LEU A 116 2.12 -19.93 3.08
C LEU A 116 3.62 -19.62 2.92
N PHE A 117 4.17 -18.83 3.83
CA PHE A 117 5.59 -18.52 3.94
C PHE A 117 5.97 -18.31 5.42
N THR A 118 7.25 -18.36 5.72
CA THR A 118 7.81 -18.28 7.09
C THR A 118 8.49 -16.92 7.32
N HIS A 119 8.75 -16.57 8.59
CA HIS A 119 9.56 -15.40 8.95
C HIS A 119 10.90 -15.37 8.22
N ARG A 120 11.60 -16.52 8.15
CA ARG A 120 12.89 -16.63 7.44
C ARG A 120 12.78 -16.35 5.94
N GLN A 121 11.67 -16.72 5.32
CA GLN A 121 11.43 -16.42 3.90
C GLN A 121 11.09 -14.93 3.73
N THR A 122 10.39 -14.33 4.68
CA THR A 122 10.16 -12.88 4.72
C THR A 122 11.49 -12.13 4.87
N ASP A 123 12.36 -12.52 5.83
CA ASP A 123 13.68 -11.90 6.01
C ASP A 123 14.51 -11.95 4.73
N ARG A 124 14.59 -13.12 4.09
CA ARG A 124 15.31 -13.27 2.81
C ARG A 124 14.71 -12.42 1.68
N ALA A 125 13.40 -12.19 1.72
CA ALA A 125 12.75 -11.32 0.78
C ALA A 125 13.16 -9.86 1.02
N THR A 126 13.12 -9.41 2.27
CA THR A 126 13.46 -8.02 2.63
C THR A 126 14.91 -7.65 2.32
N ASP A 127 15.84 -8.60 2.42
CA ASP A 127 17.27 -8.41 2.08
C ASP A 127 17.50 -8.02 0.61
N GLN A 128 16.54 -8.33 -0.28
CA GLN A 128 16.63 -8.07 -1.71
C GLN A 128 15.90 -6.80 -2.15
N TRP A 129 15.20 -6.13 -1.24
CA TRP A 129 14.42 -4.93 -1.57
C TRP A 129 15.32 -3.73 -1.84
N ARG A 130 14.89 -2.93 -2.79
CA ARG A 130 15.55 -1.69 -3.18
C ARG A 130 14.58 -0.54 -3.00
N SER A 131 14.94 0.36 -2.10
CA SER A 131 14.15 1.57 -1.86
C SER A 131 14.49 2.63 -2.89
N CYS A 132 13.46 3.16 -3.54
CA CYS A 132 13.58 4.26 -4.50
C CYS A 132 12.76 5.46 -4.02
N PRO A 133 13.30 6.68 -4.11
CA PRO A 133 12.57 7.88 -3.73
C PRO A 133 11.48 8.24 -4.75
N LEU A 134 10.50 9.01 -4.28
CA LEU A 134 9.47 9.59 -5.16
C LEU A 134 10.10 10.59 -6.16
N CYS A 135 9.49 10.71 -7.32
CA CYS A 135 9.84 11.66 -8.39
C CYS A 135 11.29 11.54 -8.91
N GLN A 136 11.90 10.36 -8.76
CA GLN A 136 13.23 10.07 -9.29
C GLN A 136 13.17 8.82 -10.17
N PRO A 137 13.28 8.96 -11.49
CA PRO A 137 13.28 7.82 -12.41
C PRO A 137 14.48 6.90 -12.21
N PHE A 138 14.25 5.58 -12.35
CA PHE A 138 15.28 4.55 -12.29
C PHE A 138 15.04 3.45 -13.31
N THR A 139 16.09 2.71 -13.66
CA THR A 139 16.01 1.52 -14.52
C THR A 139 15.67 0.27 -13.71
N LEU A 140 15.30 -0.83 -14.37
CA LEU A 140 15.17 -2.13 -13.68
C LEU A 140 16.52 -2.67 -13.18
N GLY A 141 17.63 -2.05 -13.55
CA GLY A 141 18.95 -2.22 -12.93
C GLY A 141 19.07 -1.59 -11.55
N GLY A 142 18.22 -0.61 -11.26
CA GLY A 142 18.26 0.18 -10.02
C GLY A 142 19.12 1.44 -10.13
N GLU A 143 19.66 1.72 -11.33
CA GLU A 143 20.42 2.94 -11.59
C GLU A 143 19.45 4.10 -11.82
N ARG A 144 19.88 5.31 -11.44
CA ARG A 144 19.14 6.53 -11.75
C ARG A 144 19.03 6.70 -13.27
N ALA A 145 17.82 6.92 -13.76
CA ALA A 145 17.53 7.10 -15.17
C ALA A 145 17.12 8.54 -15.50
N ARG A 146 17.17 8.87 -16.80
CA ARG A 146 16.45 10.01 -17.36
C ARG A 146 15.01 9.57 -17.65
N ARG A 147 14.05 10.50 -17.64
CA ARG A 147 12.64 10.19 -17.97
C ARG A 147 12.44 9.61 -19.36
N GLU A 148 13.30 9.96 -20.31
CA GLU A 148 13.28 9.56 -21.73
C GLU A 148 14.41 8.55 -22.01
N SER A 149 14.46 7.44 -21.26
CA SER A 149 15.41 6.37 -21.58
C SER A 149 14.93 5.58 -22.79
N GLU A 150 15.79 5.39 -23.78
CA GLU A 150 15.48 4.60 -25.00
C GLU A 150 15.64 3.09 -24.78
N GLU A 151 16.32 2.66 -23.72
CA GLU A 151 16.62 1.26 -23.44
C GLU A 151 15.88 0.75 -22.20
N GLY A 152 15.01 -0.24 -22.40
CA GLY A 152 14.29 -0.93 -21.35
C GLY A 152 13.20 -0.10 -20.66
N PHE A 153 12.77 -0.56 -19.50
CA PHE A 153 11.84 0.19 -18.65
C PHE A 153 12.54 1.27 -17.85
N THR A 154 11.93 2.45 -17.84
CA THR A 154 12.17 3.47 -16.82
C THR A 154 10.98 3.50 -15.87
N VAL A 155 11.23 3.44 -14.58
CA VAL A 155 10.22 3.43 -13.51
C VAL A 155 10.35 4.73 -12.70
N GLU A 156 9.23 5.36 -12.37
CA GLU A 156 9.18 6.53 -11.50
C GLU A 156 8.01 6.39 -10.54
N PHE A 157 8.27 6.55 -9.24
CA PHE A 157 7.22 6.60 -8.23
C PHE A 157 6.70 8.02 -8.05
N VAL A 158 5.37 8.17 -7.93
CA VAL A 158 4.69 9.42 -7.60
C VAL A 158 3.78 9.19 -6.40
N ASP A 159 3.54 10.21 -5.59
CA ASP A 159 2.75 10.07 -4.36
C ASP A 159 1.29 9.70 -4.70
N ALA A 160 0.80 8.59 -4.17
CA ALA A 160 -0.57 8.11 -4.38
C ALA A 160 -1.56 8.64 -3.33
N GLY A 161 -1.11 9.33 -2.27
CA GLY A 161 -1.97 9.93 -1.25
C GLY A 161 -2.75 8.94 -0.38
N HIS A 162 -2.53 7.64 -0.54
CA HIS A 162 -3.34 6.59 0.09
C HIS A 162 -2.91 6.30 1.52
N VAL A 163 -1.67 5.86 1.70
CA VAL A 163 -1.02 5.62 3.00
C VAL A 163 0.45 6.04 2.92
N LEU A 164 1.14 6.10 4.04
CA LEU A 164 2.57 6.43 4.07
C LEU A 164 3.37 5.51 3.14
N GLY A 165 4.08 6.11 2.20
CA GLY A 165 4.90 5.42 1.22
C GLY A 165 4.17 4.91 -0.01
N ALA A 166 2.83 4.97 -0.06
CA ALA A 166 2.06 4.57 -1.23
C ALA A 166 2.43 5.41 -2.46
N ALA A 167 2.63 4.72 -3.58
CA ALA A 167 3.07 5.33 -4.82
C ALA A 167 2.28 4.82 -6.03
N GLY A 168 1.86 5.73 -6.89
CA GLY A 168 1.58 5.43 -8.28
C GLY A 168 2.88 5.17 -9.03
N VAL A 169 2.84 4.33 -10.05
CA VAL A 169 4.00 3.88 -10.81
C VAL A 169 3.89 4.34 -12.26
N ILE A 170 4.79 5.21 -12.67
CA ILE A 170 4.96 5.59 -14.07
C ILE A 170 6.00 4.67 -14.69
N LEU A 171 5.64 3.98 -15.75
CA LEU A 171 6.50 3.11 -16.55
C LEU A 171 6.64 3.66 -17.96
N ARG A 172 7.88 3.81 -18.42
CA ARG A 172 8.16 4.26 -19.78
C ARG A 172 8.99 3.21 -20.50
N ALA A 173 8.53 2.78 -21.67
CA ALA A 173 9.23 1.85 -22.54
C ALA A 173 8.71 1.99 -23.98
N GLU A 174 9.56 1.83 -24.99
CA GLU A 174 9.19 1.84 -26.42
C GLU A 174 8.42 3.11 -26.83
N GLY A 175 8.80 4.28 -26.29
CA GLY A 175 8.15 5.56 -26.55
C GLY A 175 6.73 5.70 -25.97
N ARG A 176 6.30 4.79 -25.10
CA ARG A 176 4.99 4.81 -24.43
C ARG A 176 5.12 4.99 -22.92
N THR A 177 4.15 5.67 -22.35
CA THR A 177 4.01 5.86 -20.91
C THR A 177 2.79 5.10 -20.40
N LEU A 178 3.02 4.17 -19.48
CA LEU A 178 1.97 3.51 -18.71
C LEU A 178 1.96 4.10 -17.29
N PHE A 179 0.79 4.36 -16.76
CA PHE A 179 0.60 4.76 -15.36
C PHE A 179 -0.27 3.73 -14.64
N TYR A 180 0.25 3.23 -13.52
CA TYR A 180 -0.47 2.38 -12.57
C TYR A 180 -0.70 3.16 -11.27
N SER A 181 -1.95 3.34 -10.87
CA SER A 181 -2.28 4.14 -9.69
C SER A 181 -1.89 3.47 -8.37
N GLY A 182 -1.81 2.13 -8.31
CA GLY A 182 -2.00 1.45 -7.05
C GLY A 182 -3.34 1.86 -6.44
N ASP A 183 -3.45 1.83 -5.12
CA ASP A 183 -4.58 2.48 -4.43
C ASP A 183 -4.30 3.99 -4.29
N VAL A 184 -5.31 4.79 -4.55
CA VAL A 184 -5.17 6.25 -4.65
C VAL A 184 -6.16 6.99 -3.75
N ASN A 185 -5.72 8.15 -3.26
CA ASN A 185 -6.60 9.10 -2.60
C ASN A 185 -6.34 10.50 -3.15
N PHE A 186 -7.37 11.13 -3.71
CA PHE A 186 -7.29 12.45 -4.36
C PHE A 186 -7.59 13.62 -3.43
N ASP A 187 -7.97 13.34 -2.17
CA ASP A 187 -8.28 14.38 -1.19
C ASP A 187 -7.26 14.40 -0.07
N ASP A 188 -6.96 15.60 0.47
CA ASP A 188 -6.17 15.71 1.68
C ASP A 188 -6.88 15.03 2.86
N GLN A 189 -6.17 14.11 3.52
CA GLN A 189 -6.57 13.53 4.80
C GLN A 189 -5.96 14.36 5.94
N THR A 190 -6.09 13.92 7.19
CA THR A 190 -5.46 14.64 8.32
C THR A 190 -3.94 14.44 8.33
N VAL A 191 -3.48 13.24 8.02
CA VAL A 191 -2.06 12.86 8.07
C VAL A 191 -1.43 12.78 6.69
N THR A 192 -2.17 12.31 5.69
CA THR A 192 -1.67 12.05 4.33
C THR A 192 -2.22 13.08 3.36
N ALA A 193 -1.35 13.70 2.58
CA ALA A 193 -1.73 14.63 1.51
C ALA A 193 -2.33 13.88 0.32
N ALA A 194 -3.12 14.57 -0.49
CA ALA A 194 -3.68 14.08 -1.74
C ALA A 194 -2.60 13.60 -2.72
N ALA A 195 -2.96 12.66 -3.60
CA ALA A 195 -2.10 12.15 -4.65
C ALA A 195 -1.54 13.26 -5.56
N VAL A 196 -0.35 13.03 -6.09
CA VAL A 196 0.29 13.89 -7.09
C VAL A 196 0.53 13.05 -8.34
N PHE A 197 -0.45 13.06 -9.25
CA PHE A 197 -0.43 12.26 -10.46
C PHE A 197 0.00 13.07 -11.68
N PRO A 198 0.48 12.41 -12.76
CA PRO A 198 0.78 13.07 -14.00
C PRO A 198 -0.50 13.66 -14.62
N GLU A 199 -0.44 14.93 -15.02
CA GLU A 199 -1.60 15.63 -15.63
C GLU A 199 -1.79 15.29 -17.12
N SER A 200 -0.77 14.76 -17.78
CA SER A 200 -0.78 14.46 -19.21
C SER A 200 0.33 13.45 -19.58
N GLY A 201 0.33 13.01 -20.86
CA GLY A 201 1.40 12.16 -21.40
C GLY A 201 1.32 10.70 -20.95
N VAL A 202 0.13 10.20 -20.66
CA VAL A 202 -0.12 8.78 -20.32
C VAL A 202 -0.85 8.11 -21.50
N ASP A 203 -0.22 7.07 -22.06
CA ASP A 203 -0.80 6.28 -23.16
C ASP A 203 -1.68 5.13 -22.64
N VAL A 204 -1.33 4.58 -21.49
CA VAL A 204 -2.06 3.47 -20.84
C VAL A 204 -2.24 3.77 -19.36
N LEU A 205 -3.48 3.73 -18.90
CA LEU A 205 -3.84 3.92 -17.49
C LEU A 205 -4.37 2.62 -16.91
N ILE A 206 -3.77 2.18 -15.80
CA ILE A 206 -4.30 1.13 -14.92
C ILE A 206 -4.68 1.82 -13.61
N ILE A 207 -5.98 1.95 -13.34
CA ILE A 207 -6.49 2.67 -12.18
C ILE A 207 -7.43 1.78 -11.36
N GLU A 208 -7.35 1.90 -10.04
CA GLU A 208 -8.31 1.28 -9.13
C GLU A 208 -9.72 1.89 -9.32
N THR A 209 -10.74 1.12 -9.00
CA THR A 209 -12.14 1.53 -9.09
C THR A 209 -12.95 1.12 -7.86
N THR A 210 -12.30 1.01 -6.71
CA THR A 210 -12.90 0.54 -5.44
C THR A 210 -14.18 1.30 -5.08
N ARG A 211 -14.24 2.58 -5.39
CA ARG A 211 -15.41 3.45 -5.19
C ARG A 211 -15.96 4.06 -6.47
N GLY A 212 -15.67 3.45 -7.61
CA GLY A 212 -16.04 4.00 -8.92
C GLY A 212 -17.55 4.13 -9.16
N ASP A 213 -18.37 3.34 -8.45
CA ASP A 213 -19.84 3.37 -8.49
C ASP A 213 -20.49 3.97 -7.22
N SER A 214 -19.70 4.54 -6.32
CA SER A 214 -20.15 5.03 -5.02
C SER A 214 -19.94 6.54 -4.93
N PRO A 215 -20.81 7.35 -5.52
CA PRO A 215 -20.70 8.80 -5.45
C PRO A 215 -20.82 9.30 -4.01
N MET A 216 -20.18 10.43 -3.74
CA MET A 216 -20.30 11.05 -2.42
C MET A 216 -21.77 11.43 -2.16
N PRO A 217 -22.30 11.18 -0.93
CA PRO A 217 -23.63 11.61 -0.56
C PRO A 217 -23.82 13.12 -0.73
N GLU A 218 -25.03 13.55 -1.13
CA GLU A 218 -25.35 14.96 -1.24
C GLU A 218 -25.12 15.67 0.11
N GLY A 219 -24.47 16.84 0.06
CA GLY A 219 -24.13 17.62 1.24
C GLY A 219 -22.96 17.08 2.06
N PHE A 220 -22.31 15.99 1.62
CA PHE A 220 -21.12 15.50 2.31
C PHE A 220 -19.99 16.52 2.23
N THR A 221 -19.41 16.80 3.40
CA THR A 221 -18.12 17.50 3.51
C THR A 221 -17.28 16.81 4.59
N ARG A 222 -15.98 16.67 4.33
CA ARG A 222 -15.07 16.10 5.32
C ARG A 222 -15.14 16.87 6.65
N ALA A 223 -15.13 18.19 6.63
CA ALA A 223 -15.22 19.02 7.82
C ALA A 223 -16.53 18.80 8.60
N GLY A 224 -17.65 18.57 7.90
CA GLY A 224 -18.92 18.22 8.52
C GLY A 224 -18.88 16.88 9.24
N GLU A 225 -18.31 15.85 8.60
CA GLU A 225 -18.18 14.51 9.19
C GLU A 225 -17.17 14.48 10.35
N GLU A 226 -16.08 15.23 10.25
CA GLU A 226 -15.13 15.38 11.36
C GLU A 226 -15.81 16.01 12.59
N ARG A 227 -16.63 17.02 12.40
CA ARG A 227 -17.39 17.64 13.51
C ARG A 227 -18.39 16.66 14.10
N ARG A 228 -19.16 15.94 13.29
CA ARG A 228 -20.09 14.91 13.76
C ARG A 228 -19.37 13.80 14.54
N LEU A 229 -18.18 13.39 14.09
CA LEU A 229 -17.36 12.42 14.82
C LEU A 229 -16.91 12.97 16.18
N ALA A 230 -16.42 14.20 16.24
CA ALA A 230 -16.02 14.83 17.48
C ALA A 230 -17.20 14.95 18.46
N GLU A 231 -18.37 15.39 18.01
CA GLU A 231 -19.59 15.47 18.81
C GLU A 231 -20.02 14.09 19.35
N ALA A 232 -19.97 13.05 18.52
CA ALA A 232 -20.32 11.69 18.94
C ALA A 232 -19.36 11.15 20.00
N ILE A 233 -18.05 11.42 19.86
CA ILE A 233 -17.04 11.05 20.85
C ILE A 233 -17.31 11.80 22.17
N ASP A 234 -17.53 13.11 22.13
CA ASP A 234 -17.79 13.92 23.33
C ASP A 234 -19.06 13.47 24.05
N CYS A 235 -20.16 13.26 23.32
CA CYS A 235 -21.41 12.71 23.89
C CYS A 235 -21.19 11.38 24.62
N ALA A 236 -20.39 10.47 24.04
CA ALA A 236 -20.11 9.18 24.69
C ALA A 236 -19.36 9.36 26.02
N PHE A 237 -18.39 10.28 26.08
CA PHE A 237 -17.65 10.57 27.32
C PHE A 237 -18.49 11.31 28.33
N GLN A 238 -19.32 12.27 27.93
CA GLN A 238 -20.26 12.94 28.84
C GLN A 238 -21.25 11.97 29.51
N ALA A 239 -21.61 10.91 28.81
CA ALA A 239 -22.43 9.80 29.32
C ALA A 239 -21.64 8.81 30.19
N GLY A 240 -20.36 9.03 30.47
CA GLY A 240 -19.49 8.12 31.22
C GLY A 240 -19.09 6.85 30.48
N GLY A 241 -19.25 6.85 29.17
CA GLY A 241 -18.92 5.71 28.30
C GLY A 241 -17.50 5.73 27.75
N CYS A 242 -17.22 4.79 26.86
CA CYS A 242 -15.98 4.74 26.06
C CYS A 242 -16.32 4.58 24.58
N VAL A 243 -15.37 4.94 23.71
CA VAL A 243 -15.51 4.81 22.26
C VAL A 243 -14.53 3.76 21.74
N LEU A 244 -15.04 2.74 21.06
CA LEU A 244 -14.25 1.76 20.32
C LEU A 244 -14.28 2.10 18.83
N MET A 245 -13.10 2.34 18.26
CA MET A 245 -12.92 2.62 16.83
C MET A 245 -12.22 1.43 16.17
N PRO A 246 -12.97 0.53 15.46
CA PRO A 246 -12.37 -0.57 14.71
C PRO A 246 -11.75 -0.02 13.42
N VAL A 247 -10.43 0.05 13.38
CA VAL A 247 -9.67 0.61 12.25
C VAL A 247 -8.51 -0.31 11.85
N PHE A 248 -8.13 -0.27 10.58
CA PHE A 248 -6.94 -0.98 10.12
C PHE A 248 -5.66 -0.41 10.74
N ALA A 249 -4.69 -1.29 10.99
CA ALA A 249 -3.42 -0.93 11.59
C ALA A 249 -2.61 0.05 10.72
N LEU A 250 -2.67 -0.09 9.39
CA LEU A 250 -2.02 0.78 8.43
C LEU A 250 -3.01 1.85 7.91
N GLY A 251 -2.62 3.09 7.97
CA GLY A 251 -3.31 4.26 7.44
C GLY A 251 -4.44 4.75 8.36
N LYS A 252 -5.45 3.92 8.62
CA LYS A 252 -6.65 4.36 9.35
C LYS A 252 -6.41 4.60 10.84
N THR A 253 -5.54 3.85 11.50
CA THR A 253 -5.14 4.13 12.88
C THR A 253 -4.45 5.49 12.99
N GLN A 254 -3.49 5.78 12.10
CA GLN A 254 -2.73 7.03 12.12
C GLN A 254 -3.63 8.22 11.79
N GLU A 255 -4.55 8.06 10.85
CA GLU A 255 -5.54 9.08 10.50
C GLU A 255 -6.49 9.37 11.68
N ALA A 256 -6.98 8.34 12.38
CA ALA A 256 -7.82 8.50 13.57
C ALA A 256 -7.07 9.23 14.70
N LEU A 257 -5.81 8.88 14.96
CA LEU A 257 -4.97 9.58 15.93
C LEU A 257 -4.76 11.04 15.55
N GLY A 258 -4.49 11.31 14.27
CA GLY A 258 -4.34 12.67 13.74
C GLY A 258 -5.63 13.49 13.91
N MET A 259 -6.80 12.91 13.63
CA MET A 259 -8.10 13.57 13.85
C MET A 259 -8.35 13.87 15.33
N ILE A 260 -8.11 12.91 16.24
CA ILE A 260 -8.27 13.15 17.68
C ILE A 260 -7.36 14.27 18.15
N TYR A 261 -6.10 14.29 17.69
CA TYR A 261 -5.17 15.38 18.00
C TYR A 261 -5.68 16.73 17.47
N LYS A 262 -6.15 16.78 16.22
CA LYS A 262 -6.76 17.98 15.61
C LYS A 262 -7.93 18.47 16.44
N PHE A 263 -8.87 17.60 16.80
CA PHE A 263 -10.07 17.94 17.57
C PHE A 263 -9.73 18.50 18.95
N ARG A 264 -8.69 17.98 19.62
CA ARG A 264 -8.19 18.53 20.88
C ARG A 264 -7.61 19.93 20.71
N ARG A 265 -6.81 20.14 19.67
CA ARG A 265 -6.26 21.47 19.36
C ARG A 265 -7.34 22.50 19.04
N GLU A 266 -8.39 22.10 18.36
CA GLU A 266 -9.55 22.92 18.02
C GLU A 266 -10.54 23.05 19.19
N LYS A 267 -10.26 22.44 20.34
CA LYS A 267 -11.12 22.42 21.54
C LYS A 267 -12.50 21.80 21.29
N LEU A 268 -12.61 20.92 20.32
CA LEU A 268 -13.80 20.11 20.06
C LEU A 268 -13.88 18.90 21.00
N LEU A 269 -12.75 18.45 21.55
CA LEU A 269 -12.66 17.34 22.50
C LEU A 269 -11.82 17.75 23.70
N GLY A 270 -12.23 17.26 24.88
CA GLY A 270 -11.45 17.32 26.12
C GLY A 270 -10.27 16.33 26.12
N GLU A 271 -9.55 16.29 27.22
CA GLU A 271 -8.48 15.31 27.46
C GLU A 271 -9.05 13.99 27.99
N PHE A 272 -8.68 12.89 27.36
CA PHE A 272 -9.01 11.53 27.76
C PHE A 272 -7.92 10.55 27.27
N PRO A 273 -7.77 9.38 27.90
CA PRO A 273 -6.83 8.38 27.45
C PRO A 273 -7.20 7.85 26.07
N VAL A 274 -6.19 7.67 25.20
CA VAL A 274 -6.33 7.00 23.90
C VAL A 274 -5.40 5.80 23.90
N TYR A 275 -5.94 4.63 23.57
CA TYR A 275 -5.19 3.38 23.56
C TYR A 275 -5.16 2.81 22.16
N ILE A 276 -3.99 2.42 21.71
CA ILE A 276 -3.76 1.61 20.51
C ILE A 276 -2.95 0.38 20.89
N GLY A 277 -3.01 -0.67 20.09
CA GLY A 277 -2.30 -1.90 20.42
C GLY A 277 -1.85 -2.70 19.20
N GLY A 278 -1.04 -3.71 19.46
CA GLY A 278 -0.61 -4.68 18.46
C GLY A 278 0.19 -4.06 17.31
N LEU A 279 -0.19 -4.43 16.09
CA LEU A 279 0.49 -3.98 14.86
C LEU A 279 0.38 -2.45 14.65
N SER A 280 -0.71 -1.84 15.11
CA SER A 280 -0.91 -0.39 14.97
C SER A 280 0.20 0.43 15.63
N VAL A 281 0.75 -0.02 16.77
CA VAL A 281 1.88 0.64 17.44
C VAL A 281 3.11 0.61 16.54
N LYS A 282 3.49 -0.58 16.03
CA LYS A 282 4.66 -0.73 15.15
C LYS A 282 4.56 0.13 13.89
N ILE A 283 3.38 0.19 13.29
CA ILE A 283 3.16 1.03 12.09
C ILE A 283 3.24 2.51 12.45
N SER A 284 2.66 2.95 13.59
CA SER A 284 2.76 4.35 14.04
C SER A 284 4.21 4.77 14.30
N GLU A 285 5.05 3.88 14.85
CA GLU A 285 6.49 4.15 14.99
C GLU A 285 7.19 4.39 13.62
N VAL A 286 6.76 3.70 12.55
CA VAL A 286 7.27 3.98 11.21
C VAL A 286 6.85 5.37 10.74
N TYR A 287 5.57 5.72 10.95
CA TYR A 287 5.08 7.08 10.63
C TYR A 287 5.88 8.15 11.37
N ASP A 288 6.16 7.97 12.66
CA ASP A 288 6.94 8.92 13.45
C ASP A 288 8.38 9.06 12.95
N ARG A 289 9.07 7.94 12.69
CA ARG A 289 10.42 7.97 12.12
C ARG A 289 10.50 8.67 10.77
N ARG A 290 9.49 8.46 9.92
CA ARG A 290 9.44 9.04 8.58
C ARG A 290 8.83 10.44 8.53
N ALA A 291 8.36 10.92 9.63
CA ALA A 291 7.68 12.19 9.74
C ALA A 291 8.51 13.40 9.26
N LEU A 292 9.83 13.35 9.29
CA LEU A 292 10.73 14.41 8.83
C LEU A 292 11.11 14.31 7.34
N THR A 293 10.88 13.13 6.73
CA THR A 293 11.32 12.85 5.36
C THR A 293 10.14 12.72 4.38
N THR A 294 8.90 12.78 4.87
CA THR A 294 7.69 12.69 4.06
C THR A 294 6.92 14.00 4.03
N ARG A 295 6.14 14.22 2.97
CA ARG A 295 5.22 15.35 2.86
C ARG A 295 4.17 15.26 3.96
N ARG A 296 4.01 16.34 4.73
CA ARG A 296 3.07 16.42 5.85
C ARG A 296 2.08 17.55 5.64
N LEU A 297 0.83 17.30 5.99
CA LEU A 297 -0.20 18.35 6.09
C LEU A 297 -0.13 19.07 7.44
N LEU A 298 0.24 18.35 8.51
CA LEU A 298 0.40 18.91 9.85
C LEU A 298 1.88 18.82 10.27
N PRO A 299 2.71 19.83 9.93
CA PRO A 299 4.18 19.76 10.13
C PRO A 299 4.63 19.74 11.59
N ARG A 300 3.72 19.86 12.55
CA ARG A 300 4.01 19.90 14.00
C ARG A 300 3.36 18.77 14.81
N LEU A 301 2.85 17.72 14.14
CA LEU A 301 2.51 16.47 14.80
C LEU A 301 3.81 15.75 15.16
N GLN A 302 4.24 15.90 16.39
CA GLN A 302 5.29 15.11 17.05
C GLN A 302 4.66 14.32 18.17
#